data_54a0bad3c45832fda6f997c9a2ede624
#
_entry.id   54a0bad3c45832fda6f997c9a2ede624
#
_cell.length_a   1.000
_cell.length_b   1.000
_cell.length_c   1.000
_cell.angle_alpha   90.00
_cell.angle_beta   90.00
_cell.angle_gamma   90.00
#
_symmetry.space_group_name_H-M   'P 1'
#
loop_
_entity.id
_entity.type
_entity.pdbx_description
1 polymer ?
#
loop_
_entity_poly.entity_id
_entity_poly.type
_entity_poly.pdbx_seq_one_letter_code
_entity_poly.pdbx_strand_id
1 'polypeptide(L)'
;MLHNSFLLAVEWGILIKSPVPVEAPKKTTQERSIWEVDEMRAALDSMEDPILHLTLVGTLREGEVAGLTPEDIDFDAANGMGTFTVNRSMQRVQKDTLAQVDKGCILRIFPDKLEGSKTSLILKDTKTEASCRTIFMTAALREELKQWLERLKREEALDPERYRNSGMLLRLPNGLAVEPVLIRKKFLKWQDAHPEFPRIVFHGLRHSSATYQLMISGGDIKAVQGTTGHASADMLVNTYAHIQQSSRVELGKKFESGFYTKPDTSSPQAVPATGEPTISMTALLELLKDADPEMKAKLRLALLT
;
A
#
# COMPACT_ATOMS: atom_id res chain seq x y z
N MET A 1 20.55 17.30 4.14
CA MET A 1 20.22 18.36 3.18
C MET A 1 21.48 19.13 2.75
N LEU A 2 22.22 19.80 3.60
CA LEU A 2 23.42 20.59 3.24
C LEU A 2 24.43 19.82 2.38
N HIS A 3 24.73 18.56 2.72
CA HIS A 3 25.67 17.73 1.97
C HIS A 3 25.26 17.60 0.49
N ASN A 4 24.00 17.27 0.20
CA ASN A 4 23.49 17.11 -1.16
C ASN A 4 23.49 18.44 -1.94
N SER A 5 23.21 19.56 -1.26
CA SER A 5 23.28 20.89 -1.88
C SER A 5 24.71 21.25 -2.28
N PHE A 6 25.72 20.90 -1.46
CA PHE A 6 27.11 21.12 -1.81
C PHE A 6 27.61 20.18 -2.92
N LEU A 7 27.13 18.94 -2.96
CA LEU A 7 27.44 18.04 -4.08
C LEU A 7 26.89 18.58 -5.41
N LEU A 8 25.65 19.07 -5.41
CA LEU A 8 25.08 19.73 -6.60
C LEU A 8 25.86 20.99 -6.99
N ALA A 9 26.32 21.79 -6.03
CA ALA A 9 27.12 22.97 -6.31
C ALA A 9 28.48 22.60 -6.94
N VAL A 10 29.06 21.45 -6.57
CA VAL A 10 30.28 20.93 -7.22
C VAL A 10 29.95 20.42 -8.62
N GLU A 11 28.86 19.70 -8.82
CA GLU A 11 28.40 19.21 -10.12
C GLU A 11 28.11 20.36 -11.10
N TRP A 12 27.55 21.45 -10.60
CA TRP A 12 27.32 22.67 -11.39
C TRP A 12 28.55 23.56 -11.58
N GLY A 13 29.73 23.15 -11.09
CA GLY A 13 30.96 23.92 -11.22
C GLY A 13 31.01 25.18 -10.35
N ILE A 14 30.10 25.39 -9.42
CA ILE A 14 30.07 26.53 -8.50
C ILE A 14 31.14 26.37 -7.41
N LEU A 15 31.42 25.14 -7.01
CA LEU A 15 32.44 24.79 -6.03
C LEU A 15 33.41 23.75 -6.63
N ILE A 16 34.70 23.91 -6.32
CA ILE A 16 35.73 22.94 -6.71
C ILE A 16 35.62 21.66 -5.87
N LYS A 17 35.24 21.79 -4.60
CA LYS A 17 35.14 20.70 -3.64
C LYS A 17 34.06 21.01 -2.60
N SER A 18 33.35 19.95 -2.15
CA SER A 18 32.41 20.10 -1.05
C SER A 18 33.14 20.47 0.25
N PRO A 19 32.73 21.55 0.96
CA PRO A 19 33.29 21.92 2.27
C PRO A 19 32.81 20.97 3.39
N VAL A 20 31.82 20.11 3.12
CA VAL A 20 31.26 19.16 4.10
C VAL A 20 31.93 17.80 3.88
N PRO A 21 32.44 17.12 4.95
CA PRO A 21 33.00 15.77 4.83
C PRO A 21 31.99 14.79 4.21
N VAL A 22 32.49 13.89 3.37
CA VAL A 22 31.67 12.92 2.62
C VAL A 22 30.97 11.91 3.54
N GLU A 23 31.48 11.67 4.72
CA GLU A 23 30.90 10.70 5.67
C GLU A 23 29.85 11.38 6.55
N ALA A 24 28.58 11.19 6.18
CA ALA A 24 27.50 11.42 7.13
C ALA A 24 27.63 10.42 8.30
N PRO A 25 27.41 10.84 9.55
CA PRO A 25 27.42 9.90 10.68
C PRO A 25 26.46 8.75 10.38
N LYS A 26 26.93 7.51 10.59
CA LYS A 26 26.08 6.32 10.41
C LYS A 26 24.82 6.51 11.24
N LYS A 27 23.70 6.61 10.57
CA LYS A 27 22.39 6.63 11.22
C LYS A 27 22.25 5.30 11.96
N THR A 28 22.28 5.32 13.27
CA THR A 28 21.78 4.20 14.07
C THR A 28 20.29 4.08 13.76
N THR A 29 19.94 3.08 12.98
CA THR A 29 18.55 2.75 12.70
C THR A 29 17.96 2.19 13.99
N GLN A 30 17.21 2.99 14.74
CA GLN A 30 16.36 2.45 15.78
C GLN A 30 15.34 1.54 15.11
N GLU A 31 15.28 0.29 15.53
CA GLU A 31 14.20 -0.62 15.13
C GLU A 31 12.87 0.02 15.53
N ARG A 32 12.04 0.22 14.56
CA ARG A 32 10.70 0.78 14.81
C ARG A 32 9.82 -0.38 15.25
N SER A 33 9.17 -0.22 16.39
CA SER A 33 8.13 -1.14 16.83
C SER A 33 7.06 -1.27 15.74
N ILE A 34 6.68 -2.50 15.45
CA ILE A 34 5.60 -2.89 14.55
C ILE A 34 4.63 -3.79 15.33
N TRP A 35 3.40 -3.88 14.86
CA TRP A 35 2.43 -4.82 15.40
C TRP A 35 2.53 -6.16 14.71
N GLU A 36 2.41 -7.20 15.50
CA GLU A 36 2.23 -8.57 15.02
C GLU A 36 0.80 -8.80 14.51
N VAL A 37 0.57 -9.91 13.84
CA VAL A 37 -0.73 -10.22 13.19
C VAL A 37 -1.90 -10.21 14.15
N ASP A 38 -1.70 -10.79 15.33
CA ASP A 38 -2.76 -10.89 16.34
C ASP A 38 -3.11 -9.53 16.93
N GLU A 39 -2.12 -8.66 17.12
CA GLU A 39 -2.32 -7.27 17.53
C GLU A 39 -3.08 -6.46 16.45
N MET A 40 -2.69 -6.61 15.18
CA MET A 40 -3.40 -5.96 14.06
C MET A 40 -4.86 -6.40 14.00
N ARG A 41 -5.12 -7.70 14.17
CA ARG A 41 -6.49 -8.24 14.15
C ARG A 41 -7.32 -7.75 15.33
N ALA A 42 -6.80 -7.82 16.54
CA ALA A 42 -7.49 -7.35 17.74
C ALA A 42 -7.79 -5.83 17.69
N ALA A 43 -6.89 -5.04 17.10
CA ALA A 43 -7.10 -3.60 16.94
C ALA A 43 -8.23 -3.28 15.96
N LEU A 44 -8.41 -4.06 14.89
CA LEU A 44 -9.51 -3.86 13.92
C LEU A 44 -10.89 -3.94 14.57
N ASP A 45 -11.07 -4.86 15.51
CA ASP A 45 -12.35 -5.07 16.18
C ASP A 45 -12.72 -3.94 17.17
N SER A 46 -11.77 -3.07 17.50
CA SER A 46 -11.93 -2.04 18.53
C SER A 46 -12.11 -0.62 17.99
N MET A 47 -11.99 -0.40 16.67
CA MET A 47 -12.10 0.92 16.06
C MET A 47 -13.38 1.05 15.22
N GLU A 48 -14.19 2.07 15.50
CA GLU A 48 -15.53 2.25 14.89
C GLU A 48 -15.50 2.77 13.43
N ASP A 49 -14.36 3.24 12.94
CA ASP A 49 -14.23 3.77 11.59
C ASP A 49 -13.19 2.99 10.77
N PRO A 50 -13.27 3.06 9.43
CA PRO A 50 -12.43 2.25 8.56
C PRO A 50 -10.96 2.71 8.45
N ILE A 51 -10.52 3.69 9.25
CA ILE A 51 -9.15 4.25 9.15
C ILE A 51 -8.09 3.18 9.32
N LEU A 52 -8.24 2.36 10.36
CA LEU A 52 -7.27 1.32 10.69
C LEU A 52 -7.27 0.22 9.63
N HIS A 53 -8.46 -0.24 9.23
CA HIS A 53 -8.62 -1.30 8.24
C HIS A 53 -8.11 -0.87 6.85
N LEU A 54 -8.46 0.35 6.39
CA LEU A 54 -7.92 0.92 5.17
C LEU A 54 -6.39 1.03 5.22
N THR A 55 -5.84 1.45 6.37
CA THR A 55 -4.39 1.58 6.54
C THR A 55 -3.69 0.24 6.49
N LEU A 56 -4.24 -0.79 7.14
CA LEU A 56 -3.65 -2.13 7.18
C LEU A 56 -3.80 -2.87 5.85
N VAL A 57 -4.99 -2.91 5.26
CA VAL A 57 -5.22 -3.62 3.98
C VAL A 57 -4.53 -2.92 2.82
N GLY A 58 -4.68 -1.59 2.72
CA GLY A 58 -4.14 -0.79 1.62
C GLY A 58 -2.72 -0.28 1.85
N THR A 59 -2.12 -0.52 3.02
CA THR A 59 -0.83 0.06 3.40
C THR A 59 -0.76 1.56 3.19
N LEU A 60 -1.85 2.27 3.51
CA LEU A 60 -2.02 3.68 3.20
C LEU A 60 -1.19 4.60 4.11
N ARG A 61 -0.76 5.72 3.56
CA ARG A 61 -0.24 6.86 4.34
C ARG A 61 -1.41 7.67 4.90
N GLU A 62 -1.21 8.39 6.01
CA GLU A 62 -2.29 9.21 6.62
C GLU A 62 -2.94 10.21 5.63
N GLY A 63 -2.14 10.79 4.74
CA GLY A 63 -2.66 11.69 3.71
C GLY A 63 -3.43 10.99 2.61
N GLU A 64 -3.07 9.76 2.26
CA GLU A 64 -3.79 8.91 1.31
C GLU A 64 -5.15 8.50 1.89
N VAL A 65 -5.18 8.05 3.16
CA VAL A 65 -6.43 7.71 3.87
C VAL A 65 -7.39 8.91 3.91
N ALA A 66 -6.87 10.11 4.24
CA ALA A 66 -7.66 11.33 4.27
C ALA A 66 -8.13 11.79 2.87
N GLY A 67 -7.38 11.41 1.83
CA GLY A 67 -7.64 11.80 0.44
C GLY A 67 -8.59 10.90 -0.32
N LEU A 68 -9.05 9.78 0.25
CA LEU A 68 -10.01 8.89 -0.39
C LEU A 68 -11.39 9.54 -0.51
N THR A 69 -12.07 9.23 -1.60
CA THR A 69 -13.46 9.61 -1.86
C THR A 69 -14.32 8.35 -2.08
N PRO A 70 -15.64 8.42 -1.96
CA PRO A 70 -16.52 7.29 -2.30
C PRO A 70 -16.34 6.78 -3.73
N GLU A 71 -16.02 7.67 -4.67
CA GLU A 71 -15.82 7.35 -6.09
C GLU A 71 -14.55 6.53 -6.35
N ASP A 72 -13.61 6.48 -5.39
CA ASP A 72 -12.43 5.62 -5.49
C ASP A 72 -12.74 4.15 -5.24
N ILE A 73 -13.94 3.82 -4.76
CA ILE A 73 -14.35 2.49 -4.34
C ILE A 73 -15.26 1.85 -5.41
N ASP A 74 -14.84 0.70 -5.90
CA ASP A 74 -15.66 -0.16 -6.76
C ASP A 74 -15.93 -1.49 -6.03
N PHE A 75 -17.16 -1.68 -5.57
CA PHE A 75 -17.57 -2.85 -4.81
C PHE A 75 -17.73 -4.13 -5.66
N ASP A 76 -17.88 -3.99 -6.98
CA ASP A 76 -18.19 -5.08 -7.90
C ASP A 76 -16.98 -5.50 -8.75
N ALA A 77 -15.89 -4.73 -8.69
CA ALA A 77 -14.65 -5.04 -9.39
C ALA A 77 -14.08 -6.41 -8.97
N ALA A 78 -13.21 -6.96 -9.83
CA ALA A 78 -12.43 -8.16 -9.55
C ALA A 78 -13.27 -9.35 -9.06
N ASN A 79 -14.31 -9.73 -9.83
CA ASN A 79 -15.20 -10.85 -9.54
C ASN A 79 -15.89 -10.76 -8.16
N GLY A 80 -16.28 -9.54 -7.76
CA GLY A 80 -16.98 -9.27 -6.51
C GLY A 80 -16.09 -9.15 -5.28
N MET A 81 -14.79 -9.18 -5.45
CA MET A 81 -13.84 -8.85 -4.36
C MET A 81 -13.94 -7.38 -3.96
N GLY A 82 -14.14 -6.51 -4.96
CA GLY A 82 -14.10 -5.08 -4.81
C GLY A 82 -12.68 -4.52 -4.77
N THR A 83 -12.55 -3.26 -5.18
CA THR A 83 -11.27 -2.54 -5.20
C THR A 83 -11.45 -1.11 -4.71
N PHE A 84 -10.36 -0.48 -4.29
CA PHE A 84 -10.29 0.97 -4.17
C PHE A 84 -8.98 1.49 -4.76
N THR A 85 -9.04 2.70 -5.31
CA THR A 85 -7.91 3.31 -6.00
C THR A 85 -7.30 4.42 -5.17
N VAL A 86 -5.99 4.36 -4.97
CA VAL A 86 -5.20 5.40 -4.27
C VAL A 86 -4.50 6.23 -5.33
N ASN A 87 -5.02 7.41 -5.60
CA ASN A 87 -4.48 8.35 -6.60
C ASN A 87 -4.33 9.78 -6.05
N ARG A 88 -4.74 10.01 -4.81
CA ARG A 88 -4.79 11.34 -4.18
C ARG A 88 -4.23 11.32 -2.77
N SER A 89 -3.80 12.49 -2.32
CA SER A 89 -3.33 12.66 -0.94
C SER A 89 -3.76 14.03 -0.41
N MET A 90 -4.27 14.06 0.80
CA MET A 90 -4.61 15.30 1.50
C MET A 90 -3.42 15.80 2.29
N GLN A 91 -3.18 17.10 2.25
CA GLN A 91 -2.05 17.73 2.93
C GLN A 91 -2.41 19.16 3.36
N ARG A 92 -1.89 19.58 4.53
CA ARG A 92 -1.94 20.98 4.95
C ARG A 92 -0.65 21.68 4.58
N VAL A 93 -0.73 22.80 3.88
CA VAL A 93 0.41 23.57 3.36
C VAL A 93 0.33 25.04 3.79
N GLN A 94 1.47 25.70 3.89
CA GLN A 94 1.53 27.15 4.10
C GLN A 94 1.00 27.87 2.86
N LYS A 95 0.21 28.93 3.03
CA LYS A 95 -0.36 29.70 1.91
C LYS A 95 0.71 30.35 1.03
N ASP A 96 1.80 30.79 1.63
CA ASP A 96 2.93 31.37 0.90
C ASP A 96 3.60 30.31 -0.01
N THR A 97 3.72 29.08 0.47
CA THR A 97 4.24 27.93 -0.30
C THR A 97 3.25 27.51 -1.38
N LEU A 98 1.95 27.64 -1.15
CA LEU A 98 0.91 27.29 -2.12
C LEU A 98 1.04 28.07 -3.43
N ALA A 99 1.49 29.32 -3.36
CA ALA A 99 1.73 30.16 -4.55
C ALA A 99 2.88 29.64 -5.42
N GLN A 100 3.80 28.85 -4.86
CA GLN A 100 4.98 28.29 -5.52
C GLN A 100 4.80 26.83 -5.97
N VAL A 101 3.74 26.15 -5.49
CA VAL A 101 3.43 24.77 -5.88
C VAL A 101 2.85 24.76 -7.30
N ASP A 102 3.24 23.79 -8.10
CA ASP A 102 2.63 23.53 -9.39
C ASP A 102 1.12 23.33 -9.24
N LYS A 103 0.35 24.28 -9.77
CA LYS A 103 -1.12 24.28 -9.67
C LYS A 103 -1.75 23.09 -10.38
N GLY A 104 -1.07 22.44 -11.33
CA GLY A 104 -1.53 21.25 -12.01
C GLY A 104 -1.68 20.03 -11.11
N CYS A 105 -0.94 20.00 -9.99
CA CYS A 105 -1.03 18.90 -9.02
C CYS A 105 -2.10 19.10 -7.93
N ILE A 106 -2.74 20.28 -7.84
CA ILE A 106 -3.73 20.59 -6.81
C ILE A 106 -5.12 20.36 -7.40
N LEU A 107 -5.80 19.31 -6.89
CA LEU A 107 -7.16 18.97 -7.32
C LEU A 107 -8.21 19.83 -6.62
N ARG A 108 -7.99 20.16 -5.33
CA ARG A 108 -8.94 20.94 -4.54
C ARG A 108 -8.23 21.67 -3.39
N ILE A 109 -8.70 22.88 -3.09
CA ILE A 109 -8.37 23.62 -1.88
C ILE A 109 -9.65 23.67 -1.03
N PHE A 110 -9.57 23.19 0.22
CA PHE A 110 -10.70 23.21 1.13
C PHE A 110 -10.83 24.58 1.79
N PRO A 111 -12.05 25.03 2.12
CA PRO A 111 -12.27 26.26 2.84
C PRO A 111 -11.52 26.28 4.18
N ASP A 112 -10.99 27.43 4.53
CA ASP A 112 -10.36 27.61 5.84
C ASP A 112 -11.39 27.50 6.97
N LYS A 113 -11.04 26.77 8.02
CA LYS A 113 -11.91 26.63 9.22
C LYS A 113 -11.84 27.86 10.12
N LEU A 114 -10.75 28.62 10.05
CA LEU A 114 -10.50 29.82 10.84
C LEU A 114 -10.11 30.95 9.90
N GLU A 115 -10.73 32.10 10.09
CA GLU A 115 -10.36 33.34 9.40
C GLU A 115 -8.92 33.71 9.75
N GLY A 116 -8.15 34.17 8.78
CA GLY A 116 -6.73 34.52 8.96
C GLY A 116 -5.77 33.32 9.05
N SER A 117 -6.22 32.08 8.78
CA SER A 117 -5.34 30.92 8.75
C SER A 117 -4.16 31.13 7.78
N LYS A 118 -2.93 30.88 8.26
CA LYS A 118 -1.71 30.91 7.44
C LYS A 118 -1.52 29.65 6.60
N THR A 119 -2.35 28.64 6.78
CA THR A 119 -2.25 27.36 6.10
C THR A 119 -3.56 26.99 5.43
N SER A 120 -3.50 26.28 4.31
CA SER A 120 -4.67 25.72 3.62
C SER A 120 -4.59 24.21 3.57
N LEU A 121 -5.75 23.56 3.64
CA LEU A 121 -5.89 22.13 3.42
C LEU A 121 -6.10 21.90 1.91
N ILE A 122 -5.26 21.06 1.31
CA ILE A 122 -5.35 20.76 -0.11
C ILE A 122 -5.50 19.26 -0.33
N LEU A 123 -6.23 18.91 -1.39
CA LEU A 123 -6.21 17.60 -2.02
C LEU A 123 -5.32 17.69 -3.24
N LYS A 124 -4.33 16.85 -3.32
CA LYS A 124 -3.39 16.83 -4.45
C LYS A 124 -3.33 15.45 -5.07
N ASP A 125 -3.01 15.43 -6.34
CA ASP A 125 -2.68 14.20 -7.04
C ASP A 125 -1.39 13.57 -6.50
N THR A 126 -1.26 12.26 -6.62
CA THR A 126 -0.01 11.56 -6.31
C THR A 126 1.00 11.78 -7.42
N LYS A 127 2.16 12.38 -7.09
CA LYS A 127 3.17 12.90 -8.04
C LYS A 127 3.77 11.87 -9.00
N THR A 128 3.58 10.58 -8.80
CA THR A 128 4.24 9.53 -9.59
C THR A 128 3.25 8.43 -9.92
N GLU A 129 3.38 7.85 -11.11
CA GLU A 129 2.62 6.66 -11.52
C GLU A 129 2.73 5.52 -10.49
N ALA A 130 3.90 5.33 -9.88
CA ALA A 130 4.12 4.33 -8.83
C ALA A 130 3.30 4.59 -7.55
N SER A 131 2.80 5.81 -7.35
CA SER A 131 1.93 6.16 -6.20
C SER A 131 0.45 5.94 -6.49
N CYS A 132 0.05 5.89 -7.77
CA CYS A 132 -1.30 5.53 -8.18
C CYS A 132 -1.39 4.01 -8.21
N ARG A 133 -2.30 3.45 -7.42
CA ARG A 133 -2.44 2.00 -7.30
C ARG A 133 -3.86 1.58 -6.95
N THR A 134 -4.26 0.43 -7.45
CA THR A 134 -5.53 -0.21 -7.11
C THR A 134 -5.28 -1.30 -6.07
N ILE A 135 -6.06 -1.29 -5.01
CA ILE A 135 -5.98 -2.23 -3.90
C ILE A 135 -7.23 -3.12 -3.94
N PHE A 136 -7.02 -4.43 -3.85
CA PHE A 136 -8.12 -5.39 -3.69
C PHE A 136 -8.59 -5.39 -2.25
N MET A 137 -9.90 -5.35 -2.03
CA MET A 137 -10.50 -5.34 -0.70
C MET A 137 -10.64 -6.76 -0.14
N THR A 138 -10.45 -6.89 1.16
CA THR A 138 -10.93 -8.07 1.89
C THR A 138 -12.45 -7.99 2.02
N ALA A 139 -13.12 -9.13 2.19
CA ALA A 139 -14.57 -9.17 2.40
C ALA A 139 -15.00 -8.33 3.62
N ALA A 140 -14.20 -8.37 4.70
CA ALA A 140 -14.45 -7.59 5.90
C ALA A 140 -14.38 -6.08 5.65
N LEU A 141 -13.32 -5.60 4.97
CA LEU A 141 -13.18 -4.18 4.62
C LEU A 141 -14.31 -3.72 3.70
N ARG A 142 -14.70 -4.55 2.72
CA ARG A 142 -15.79 -4.24 1.80
C ARG A 142 -17.12 -4.03 2.54
N GLU A 143 -17.44 -4.90 3.49
CA GLU A 143 -18.65 -4.78 4.29
C GLU A 143 -18.60 -3.56 5.21
N GLU A 144 -17.49 -3.31 5.87
CA GLU A 144 -17.29 -2.13 6.72
C GLU A 144 -17.45 -0.83 5.92
N LEU A 145 -16.89 -0.74 4.72
CA LEU A 145 -17.03 0.45 3.87
C LEU A 145 -18.46 0.67 3.39
N LYS A 146 -19.24 -0.39 3.11
CA LYS A 146 -20.67 -0.26 2.82
C LYS A 146 -21.43 0.33 4.00
N GLN A 147 -21.22 -0.22 5.20
CA GLN A 147 -21.85 0.28 6.43
C GLN A 147 -21.43 1.72 6.74
N TRP A 148 -20.15 2.04 6.49
CA TRP A 148 -19.63 3.41 6.65
C TRP A 148 -20.32 4.39 5.70
N LEU A 149 -20.47 4.08 4.43
CA LEU A 149 -21.17 4.93 3.47
C LEU A 149 -22.66 5.14 3.82
N GLU A 150 -23.34 4.11 4.31
CA GLU A 150 -24.71 4.23 4.79
C GLU A 150 -24.79 5.07 6.06
N ARG A 151 -23.79 5.02 6.94
CA ARG A 151 -23.67 5.91 8.11
C ARG A 151 -23.53 7.37 7.66
N LEU A 152 -22.65 7.66 6.71
CA LEU A 152 -22.46 9.01 6.18
C LEU A 152 -23.74 9.58 5.56
N LYS A 153 -24.52 8.79 4.83
CA LYS A 153 -25.83 9.21 4.29
C LYS A 153 -26.81 9.54 5.40
N ARG A 154 -26.84 8.75 6.47
CA ARG A 154 -27.71 9.01 7.62
C ARG A 154 -27.29 10.28 8.37
N GLU A 155 -26.00 10.50 8.58
CA GLU A 155 -25.48 11.72 9.22
C GLU A 155 -25.84 12.97 8.40
N GLU A 156 -25.73 12.92 7.07
CA GLU A 156 -26.14 14.02 6.17
C GLU A 156 -27.65 14.29 6.22
N ALA A 157 -28.46 13.24 6.31
CA ALA A 157 -29.93 13.37 6.40
C ALA A 157 -30.42 13.92 7.74
N LEU A 158 -29.65 13.82 8.83
CA LEU A 158 -30.03 14.32 10.16
C LEU A 158 -30.05 15.86 10.26
N ASP A 159 -29.12 16.54 9.56
CA ASP A 159 -29.06 18.00 9.56
C ASP A 159 -28.54 18.51 8.19
N PRO A 160 -29.35 18.40 7.12
CA PRO A 160 -28.93 18.75 5.77
C PRO A 160 -28.51 20.20 5.58
N GLU A 161 -29.08 21.12 6.39
CA GLU A 161 -28.80 22.56 6.30
C GLU A 161 -27.39 22.89 6.84
N ARG A 162 -26.95 22.19 7.87
CA ARG A 162 -25.65 22.42 8.52
C ARG A 162 -24.56 21.46 8.06
N TYR A 163 -24.94 20.32 7.49
CA TYR A 163 -23.99 19.33 6.99
C TYR A 163 -23.26 19.84 5.73
N ARG A 164 -21.94 19.93 5.82
CA ARG A 164 -21.08 20.43 4.73
C ARG A 164 -20.35 19.28 4.06
N ASN A 165 -21.04 18.58 3.18
CA ASN A 165 -20.48 17.43 2.48
C ASN A 165 -19.17 17.78 1.72
N SER A 166 -18.05 17.37 2.28
CA SER A 166 -16.73 17.58 1.71
C SER A 166 -16.41 16.68 0.51
N GLY A 167 -17.24 15.67 0.22
CA GLY A 167 -16.97 14.67 -0.82
C GLY A 167 -15.89 13.65 -0.45
N MET A 168 -15.29 13.74 0.74
CA MET A 168 -14.28 12.78 1.18
C MET A 168 -14.93 11.52 1.76
N LEU A 169 -14.23 10.39 1.72
CA LEU A 169 -14.68 9.15 2.37
C LEU A 169 -14.72 9.31 3.89
N LEU A 170 -13.69 9.95 4.46
CA LEU A 170 -13.64 10.25 5.89
C LEU A 170 -14.10 11.67 6.15
N ARG A 171 -15.16 11.81 6.94
CA ARG A 171 -15.79 13.08 7.28
C ARG A 171 -15.95 13.21 8.78
N LEU A 172 -15.92 14.46 9.24
CA LEU A 172 -16.36 14.82 10.58
C LEU A 172 -17.91 14.75 10.65
N PRO A 173 -18.53 14.68 11.85
CA PRO A 173 -19.99 14.63 11.98
C PRO A 173 -20.74 15.79 11.30
N ASN A 174 -20.07 16.91 11.04
CA ASN A 174 -20.62 18.05 10.29
C ASN A 174 -20.33 18.01 8.78
N GLY A 175 -19.83 16.88 8.26
CA GLY A 175 -19.52 16.66 6.84
C GLY A 175 -18.18 17.20 6.35
N LEU A 176 -17.44 17.96 7.16
CA LEU A 176 -16.12 18.49 6.77
C LEU A 176 -15.08 17.37 6.66
N ALA A 177 -14.09 17.60 5.80
CA ALA A 177 -12.99 16.65 5.59
C ALA A 177 -12.19 16.41 6.89
N VAL A 178 -11.83 15.15 7.13
CA VAL A 178 -10.91 14.75 8.19
C VAL A 178 -9.48 15.00 7.72
N GLU A 179 -8.75 15.86 8.42
CA GLU A 179 -7.36 16.17 8.11
C GLU A 179 -6.41 15.04 8.56
N PRO A 180 -5.28 14.82 7.87
CA PRO A 180 -4.30 13.79 8.26
C PRO A 180 -3.87 13.89 9.72
N VAL A 181 -3.66 15.11 10.24
CA VAL A 181 -3.31 15.31 11.64
C VAL A 181 -4.38 14.81 12.62
N LEU A 182 -5.67 14.87 12.24
CA LEU A 182 -6.78 14.37 13.06
C LEU A 182 -6.81 12.85 13.07
N ILE A 183 -6.51 12.20 11.94
CA ILE A 183 -6.35 10.74 11.85
C ILE A 183 -5.27 10.28 12.83
N ARG A 184 -4.09 10.91 12.77
CA ARG A 184 -2.98 10.59 13.68
C ARG A 184 -3.34 10.83 15.15
N LYS A 185 -4.00 11.97 15.47
CA LYS A 185 -4.44 12.25 16.85
C LYS A 185 -5.47 11.23 17.32
N LYS A 186 -6.40 10.82 16.47
CA LYS A 186 -7.40 9.79 16.81
C LYS A 186 -6.71 8.46 17.11
N PHE A 187 -5.75 8.06 16.29
CA PHE A 187 -4.97 6.84 16.51
C PHE A 187 -4.18 6.90 17.83
N LEU A 188 -3.51 8.02 18.11
CA LEU A 188 -2.78 8.19 19.38
C LEU A 188 -3.71 8.12 20.59
N LYS A 189 -4.87 8.79 20.51
CA LYS A 189 -5.90 8.73 21.57
C LYS A 189 -6.42 7.29 21.77
N TRP A 190 -6.60 6.56 20.69
CA TRP A 190 -7.00 5.17 20.75
C TRP A 190 -5.91 4.33 21.47
N GLN A 191 -4.62 4.50 21.13
CA GLN A 191 -3.52 3.82 21.83
C GLN A 191 -3.43 4.19 23.32
N ASP A 192 -3.73 5.45 23.67
CA ASP A 192 -3.75 5.88 25.07
C ASP A 192 -4.86 5.17 25.87
N ALA A 193 -5.96 4.79 25.21
CA ALA A 193 -7.07 4.03 25.79
C ALA A 193 -6.84 2.51 25.78
N HIS A 194 -5.87 2.02 25.01
CA HIS A 194 -5.56 0.60 24.83
C HIS A 194 -4.07 0.32 25.11
N PRO A 195 -3.63 0.42 26.38
CA PRO A 195 -2.22 0.25 26.74
C PRO A 195 -1.71 -1.20 26.58
N GLU A 196 -2.59 -2.16 26.35
CA GLU A 196 -2.27 -3.55 26.03
C GLU A 196 -1.58 -3.73 24.68
N PHE A 197 -1.72 -2.73 23.76
CA PHE A 197 -1.04 -2.75 22.47
C PHE A 197 0.34 -2.07 22.54
N PRO A 198 1.37 -2.61 21.87
CA PRO A 198 2.65 -1.94 21.74
C PRO A 198 2.48 -0.57 21.09
N ARG A 199 3.12 0.44 21.68
CA ARG A 199 3.00 1.80 21.16
C ARG A 199 3.79 1.97 19.86
N ILE A 200 3.09 2.35 18.79
CA ILE A 200 3.67 2.62 17.49
C ILE A 200 3.21 3.98 16.95
N VAL A 201 3.93 4.54 15.99
CA VAL A 201 3.46 5.71 15.23
C VAL A 201 2.47 5.26 14.14
N PHE A 202 1.59 6.15 13.69
CA PHE A 202 0.60 5.80 12.63
C PHE A 202 1.27 5.16 11.39
N HIS A 203 2.43 5.66 10.99
CA HIS A 203 3.19 5.06 9.89
C HIS A 203 3.70 3.64 10.20
N GLY A 204 3.79 3.27 11.46
CA GLY A 204 4.10 1.91 11.92
C GLY A 204 3.06 0.89 11.48
N LEU A 205 1.77 1.26 11.38
CA LEU A 205 0.71 0.40 10.84
C LEU A 205 1.02 -0.04 9.40
N ARG A 206 1.50 0.88 8.58
CA ARG A 206 1.92 0.58 7.21
C ARG A 206 3.13 -0.36 7.18
N HIS A 207 4.08 -0.20 8.11
CA HIS A 207 5.22 -1.11 8.24
C HIS A 207 4.76 -2.49 8.68
N SER A 208 3.90 -2.60 9.69
CA SER A 208 3.32 -3.87 10.16
C SER A 208 2.63 -4.61 9.02
N SER A 209 1.77 -3.91 8.28
CA SER A 209 1.08 -4.49 7.13
C SER A 209 2.03 -4.94 6.01
N ALA A 210 2.99 -4.11 5.63
CA ALA A 210 3.95 -4.47 4.58
C ALA A 210 4.81 -5.68 4.98
N THR A 211 5.21 -5.76 6.24
CA THR A 211 5.93 -6.91 6.83
C THR A 211 5.10 -8.18 6.75
N TYR A 212 3.83 -8.10 7.15
CA TYR A 212 2.90 -9.22 7.07
C TYR A 212 2.67 -9.68 5.63
N GLN A 213 2.43 -8.74 4.71
CA GLN A 213 2.25 -9.06 3.28
C GLN A 213 3.49 -9.74 2.68
N LEU A 214 4.70 -9.30 3.04
CA LEU A 214 5.94 -9.97 2.63
C LEU A 214 6.02 -11.40 3.18
N MET A 215 5.63 -11.61 4.42
CA MET A 215 5.63 -12.92 5.06
C MET A 215 4.67 -13.88 4.34
N ILE A 216 3.41 -13.48 4.11
CA ILE A 216 2.39 -14.36 3.49
C ILE A 216 2.61 -14.58 2.00
N SER A 217 3.29 -13.64 1.30
CA SER A 217 3.65 -13.78 -0.12
C SER A 217 4.91 -14.61 -0.35
N GLY A 218 5.53 -15.15 0.72
CA GLY A 218 6.81 -15.85 0.61
C GLY A 218 7.98 -14.96 0.17
N GLY A 219 7.86 -13.65 0.39
CA GLY A 219 8.91 -12.66 0.05
C GLY A 219 8.77 -12.07 -1.35
N ASP A 220 7.59 -12.13 -1.96
CA ASP A 220 7.35 -11.46 -3.25
C ASP A 220 7.34 -9.92 -3.09
N ILE A 221 8.54 -9.36 -3.20
CA ILE A 221 8.77 -7.91 -3.05
C ILE A 221 8.00 -7.12 -4.10
N LYS A 222 7.84 -7.63 -5.33
CA LYS A 222 7.15 -6.91 -6.41
C LYS A 222 5.65 -6.82 -6.15
N ALA A 223 5.01 -7.92 -5.74
CA ALA A 223 3.60 -7.91 -5.38
C ALA A 223 3.32 -6.95 -4.23
N VAL A 224 4.14 -7.00 -3.17
CA VAL A 224 4.01 -6.09 -2.02
C VAL A 224 4.32 -4.65 -2.38
N GLN A 225 5.29 -4.39 -3.26
CA GLN A 225 5.59 -3.05 -3.77
C GLN A 225 4.40 -2.45 -4.53
N GLY A 226 3.72 -3.26 -5.35
CA GLY A 226 2.49 -2.86 -6.05
C GLY A 226 1.39 -2.43 -5.09
N THR A 227 1.19 -3.15 -3.98
CA THR A 227 0.18 -2.80 -2.96
C THR A 227 0.61 -1.59 -2.13
N THR A 228 1.88 -1.51 -1.75
CA THR A 228 2.37 -0.46 -0.85
C THR A 228 2.66 0.87 -1.57
N GLY A 229 2.92 0.86 -2.87
CA GLY A 229 3.33 2.06 -3.61
C GLY A 229 4.66 2.64 -3.12
N HIS A 230 5.63 1.78 -2.77
CA HIS A 230 6.99 2.22 -2.45
C HIS A 230 7.79 2.45 -3.74
N ALA A 231 8.41 3.61 -3.87
CA ALA A 231 9.22 3.96 -5.03
C ALA A 231 10.49 3.10 -5.16
N SER A 232 11.04 2.59 -4.03
CA SER A 232 12.16 1.67 -4.04
C SER A 232 11.86 0.40 -3.23
N ALA A 233 12.41 -0.72 -3.68
CA ALA A 233 12.33 -2.00 -2.98
C ALA A 233 13.20 -2.02 -1.71
N ASP A 234 14.17 -1.12 -1.57
CA ASP A 234 15.15 -1.14 -0.47
C ASP A 234 14.52 -1.14 0.91
N MET A 235 13.44 -0.38 1.10
CA MET A 235 12.73 -0.33 2.37
C MET A 235 12.08 -1.68 2.70
N LEU A 236 11.51 -2.36 1.70
CA LEU A 236 10.90 -3.69 1.86
C LEU A 236 11.98 -4.74 2.10
N VAL A 237 13.10 -4.68 1.37
CA VAL A 237 14.25 -5.58 1.53
C VAL A 237 14.84 -5.46 2.94
N ASN A 238 15.06 -4.24 3.43
CA ASN A 238 15.57 -4.02 4.77
C ASN A 238 14.62 -4.54 5.86
N THR A 239 13.30 -4.35 5.67
CA THR A 239 12.28 -4.90 6.58
C THR A 239 12.29 -6.43 6.57
N TYR A 240 12.41 -7.04 5.38
CA TYR A 240 12.45 -8.48 5.21
C TYR A 240 13.74 -9.14 5.75
N ALA A 241 14.87 -8.43 5.69
CA ALA A 241 16.14 -8.94 6.20
C ALA A 241 16.09 -9.31 7.71
N HIS A 242 15.24 -8.64 8.49
CA HIS A 242 15.05 -8.95 9.91
C HIS A 242 14.19 -10.21 10.17
N ILE A 243 13.29 -10.57 9.23
CA ILE A 243 12.40 -11.74 9.34
C ILE A 243 13.11 -13.04 8.95
N GLN A 244 14.24 -12.95 8.25
CA GLN A 244 14.90 -14.08 7.57
C GLN A 244 15.52 -15.18 8.45
N GLN A 245 15.60 -15.05 9.77
CA GLN A 245 16.25 -16.13 10.56
C GLN A 245 15.43 -17.42 10.57
N SER A 246 14.10 -17.34 10.75
CA SER A 246 13.20 -18.50 10.64
C SER A 246 13.09 -19.00 9.19
N SER A 247 13.05 -18.09 8.23
CA SER A 247 12.99 -18.40 6.80
C SER A 247 14.24 -19.09 6.27
N ARG A 248 15.43 -18.85 6.85
CA ARG A 248 16.67 -19.56 6.49
C ARG A 248 16.63 -21.03 6.86
N VAL A 249 16.07 -21.37 8.03
CA VAL A 249 15.89 -22.76 8.47
C VAL A 249 14.91 -23.47 7.54
N GLU A 250 13.81 -22.79 7.19
CA GLU A 250 12.79 -23.32 6.28
C GLU A 250 13.32 -23.49 4.86
N LEU A 251 14.14 -22.53 4.37
CA LEU A 251 14.83 -22.64 3.08
C LEU A 251 15.78 -23.84 3.08
N GLY A 252 16.54 -24.05 4.17
CA GLY A 252 17.39 -25.22 4.32
C GLY A 252 16.61 -26.52 4.22
N LYS A 253 15.46 -26.61 4.91
CA LYS A 253 14.56 -27.79 4.84
C LYS A 253 13.98 -27.99 3.43
N LYS A 254 13.54 -26.91 2.77
CA LYS A 254 13.04 -26.97 1.37
C LYS A 254 14.13 -27.36 0.40
N PHE A 255 15.35 -26.86 0.60
CA PHE A 255 16.51 -27.25 -0.22
C PHE A 255 16.82 -28.73 -0.04
N GLU A 256 16.87 -29.21 1.21
CA GLU A 256 17.11 -30.61 1.52
C GLU A 256 16.05 -31.52 0.89
N SER A 257 14.75 -31.20 1.08
CA SER A 257 13.66 -31.97 0.49
C SER A 257 13.60 -31.89 -1.05
N GLY A 258 13.85 -30.72 -1.63
CA GLY A 258 13.78 -30.53 -3.09
C GLY A 258 15.01 -31.00 -3.84
N PHE A 259 16.20 -30.93 -3.22
CA PHE A 259 17.48 -31.27 -3.88
C PHE A 259 17.87 -32.71 -3.67
N TYR A 260 17.65 -33.26 -2.47
CA TYR A 260 18.11 -34.63 -2.14
C TYR A 260 17.01 -35.68 -2.25
N THR A 261 15.73 -35.30 -2.21
CA THR A 261 14.63 -36.23 -2.40
C THR A 261 14.32 -36.32 -3.89
N LYS A 262 14.63 -37.44 -4.54
CA LYS A 262 14.15 -37.70 -5.89
C LYS A 262 12.61 -37.66 -5.89
N PRO A 263 11.96 -36.99 -6.85
CA PRO A 263 10.54 -37.10 -6.96
C PRO A 263 10.12 -38.53 -7.19
N ASP A 264 9.35 -39.08 -6.25
CA ASP A 264 8.74 -40.41 -6.39
C ASP A 264 7.78 -40.33 -7.59
N THR A 265 8.11 -41.04 -8.66
CA THR A 265 7.37 -41.09 -9.92
C THR A 265 6.08 -41.95 -9.83
N SER A 266 5.56 -42.20 -8.61
CA SER A 266 4.42 -43.08 -8.41
C SER A 266 3.29 -42.45 -7.57
N SER A 267 2.79 -41.26 -7.95
CA SER A 267 1.42 -40.83 -7.63
C SER A 267 1.09 -39.50 -8.30
N PRO A 268 -0.03 -39.35 -9.00
CA PRO A 268 -0.46 -38.06 -9.52
C PRO A 268 -1.04 -37.22 -8.35
N GLN A 269 -0.27 -36.26 -7.85
CA GLN A 269 -0.81 -35.27 -6.91
C GLN A 269 -1.70 -34.29 -7.69
N ALA A 270 -2.96 -34.19 -7.26
CA ALA A 270 -3.90 -33.19 -7.69
C ALA A 270 -3.36 -31.78 -7.38
N VAL A 271 -3.12 -31.00 -8.43
CA VAL A 271 -2.77 -29.57 -8.34
C VAL A 271 -4.05 -28.79 -8.13
N PRO A 272 -4.14 -27.84 -7.18
CA PRO A 272 -5.29 -26.96 -7.10
C PRO A 272 -5.34 -26.06 -8.34
N ALA A 273 -6.47 -26.08 -9.05
CA ALA A 273 -6.71 -25.31 -10.26
C ALA A 273 -6.85 -23.82 -9.94
N THR A 274 -5.76 -23.05 -10.18
CA THR A 274 -5.85 -21.61 -10.46
C THR A 274 -4.62 -21.22 -11.27
N GLY A 275 -4.82 -20.99 -12.57
CA GLY A 275 -3.77 -20.52 -13.47
C GLY A 275 -3.95 -21.14 -14.86
N GLU A 276 -3.69 -20.38 -15.88
CA GLU A 276 -3.74 -20.74 -17.29
C GLU A 276 -3.14 -22.13 -17.55
N PRO A 277 -3.68 -22.91 -18.48
CA PRO A 277 -3.23 -24.26 -18.75
C PRO A 277 -1.82 -24.24 -19.36
N THR A 278 -0.80 -24.36 -18.53
CA THR A 278 0.57 -24.62 -18.98
C THR A 278 0.69 -26.09 -19.37
N ILE A 279 0.70 -26.36 -20.64
CA ILE A 279 0.97 -27.71 -21.18
C ILE A 279 2.45 -28.00 -20.93
N SER A 280 2.77 -29.09 -20.22
CA SER A 280 4.16 -29.48 -20.02
C SER A 280 4.80 -29.86 -21.37
N MET A 281 6.11 -29.60 -21.53
CA MET A 281 6.84 -29.94 -22.76
C MET A 281 6.70 -31.42 -23.15
N THR A 282 6.58 -32.30 -22.17
CA THR A 282 6.37 -33.74 -22.36
C THR A 282 4.97 -34.03 -22.93
N ALA A 283 3.94 -33.37 -22.45
CA ALA A 283 2.57 -33.52 -22.97
C ALA A 283 2.44 -32.93 -24.37
N LEU A 284 3.18 -31.84 -24.66
CA LEU A 284 3.22 -31.23 -25.99
C LEU A 284 3.92 -32.18 -27.00
N LEU A 285 4.99 -32.87 -26.58
CA LEU A 285 5.71 -33.84 -27.40
C LEU A 285 4.87 -35.10 -27.70
N GLU A 286 4.08 -35.57 -26.76
CA GLU A 286 3.14 -36.69 -26.97
C GLU A 286 2.02 -36.33 -27.93
N LEU A 287 1.39 -35.16 -27.77
CA LEU A 287 0.38 -34.63 -28.69
C LEU A 287 0.93 -34.45 -30.12
N LEU A 288 2.21 -34.09 -30.24
CA LEU A 288 2.86 -33.94 -31.55
C LEU A 288 3.23 -35.29 -32.23
N LYS A 289 3.31 -36.39 -31.48
CA LYS A 289 3.55 -37.71 -32.08
C LYS A 289 2.38 -38.18 -32.92
N ASP A 290 1.16 -37.97 -32.45
CA ASP A 290 -0.07 -38.45 -33.07
C ASP A 290 -0.79 -37.40 -33.94
N ALA A 291 -0.26 -36.16 -34.03
CA ALA A 291 -0.83 -35.08 -34.81
C ALA A 291 -0.59 -35.30 -36.33
N ASP A 292 -1.61 -34.95 -37.10
CA ASP A 292 -1.55 -35.01 -38.57
C ASP A 292 -0.55 -33.95 -39.14
N PRO A 293 -0.14 -34.12 -40.42
CA PRO A 293 0.87 -33.24 -41.05
C PRO A 293 0.45 -31.78 -41.13
N GLU A 294 -0.84 -31.49 -41.19
CA GLU A 294 -1.39 -30.14 -41.31
C GLU A 294 -1.36 -29.40 -39.97
N MET A 295 -1.62 -30.10 -38.88
CA MET A 295 -1.48 -29.61 -37.49
C MET A 295 -0.04 -29.30 -37.15
N LYS A 296 0.89 -30.16 -37.55
CA LYS A 296 2.35 -29.96 -37.39
C LYS A 296 2.85 -28.72 -38.13
N ALA A 297 2.33 -28.44 -39.31
CA ALA A 297 2.67 -27.24 -40.07
C ALA A 297 2.15 -25.94 -39.42
N LYS A 298 0.91 -25.92 -38.91
CA LYS A 298 0.33 -24.78 -38.21
C LYS A 298 1.07 -24.46 -36.91
N LEU A 299 1.47 -25.46 -36.14
CA LEU A 299 2.26 -25.28 -34.92
C LEU A 299 3.67 -24.74 -35.19
N ARG A 300 4.31 -25.17 -36.26
CA ARG A 300 5.63 -24.62 -36.68
C ARG A 300 5.51 -23.14 -37.04
N LEU A 301 4.44 -22.74 -37.71
CA LEU A 301 4.22 -21.33 -38.06
C LEU A 301 3.98 -20.44 -36.82
N ALA A 302 3.24 -20.94 -35.83
CA ALA A 302 2.94 -20.23 -34.60
C ALA A 302 4.14 -20.09 -33.65
N LEU A 303 5.16 -20.92 -33.77
CA LEU A 303 6.38 -20.86 -32.95
C LEU A 303 7.48 -19.98 -33.58
N LEU A 304 7.29 -19.46 -34.78
CA LEU A 304 8.23 -18.60 -35.51
C LEU A 304 7.77 -17.13 -35.57
N THR A 305 6.61 -16.79 -34.99
CA THR A 305 6.08 -15.45 -34.79
C THR A 305 6.16 -15.06 -33.31
#